data_9dbcd8a590b6ad706bef750adb157db4
#
_entry.id   9dbcd8a590b6ad706bef750adb157db4
#
_cell.length_a   1.000
_cell.length_b   1.000
_cell.length_c   1.000
_cell.angle_alpha   90.00
_cell.angle_beta   90.00
_cell.angle_gamma   90.00
#
_symmetry.space_group_name_H-M   'P 1'
#
loop_
_entity.id
_entity.type
_entity.pdbx_description
1 polymer ?
#
loop_
_entity_poly.entity_id
_entity_poly.type
_entity_poly.pdbx_seq_one_letter_code
_entity_poly.pdbx_strand_id
1 'polypeptide(L)'
;MPKKKNKEKFDLISSACSVQDSPETIKNLFGKDFGIDEQDENGRTALMFSAVWGSPSVMKFLLEKGADKTLKDNSGLSTSELVKSSGFPRDEDKKKMLKLLKK
;
A
#
# COMPACT_ATOMS: atom_id res chain seq x y z
N MET A 1 6.92 -17.63 -14.96
CA MET A 1 7.27 -16.70 -13.90
C MET A 1 6.04 -16.28 -13.13
N PRO A 2 5.84 -16.87 -11.97
CA PRO A 2 4.62 -16.62 -11.20
C PRO A 2 4.39 -15.17 -10.82
N LYS A 3 5.46 -14.42 -10.64
CA LYS A 3 5.34 -13.04 -10.18
C LYS A 3 4.73 -12.08 -11.19
N LYS A 4 4.76 -12.42 -12.47
CA LYS A 4 4.17 -11.57 -13.49
C LYS A 4 2.64 -11.59 -13.47
N LYS A 5 2.05 -12.62 -12.91
CA LYS A 5 0.60 -12.71 -12.74
C LYS A 5 0.00 -11.54 -11.99
N ASN A 6 0.73 -11.03 -11.00
CA ASN A 6 0.19 -10.03 -10.10
C ASN A 6 0.55 -8.60 -10.49
N LYS A 7 1.33 -8.44 -11.57
CA LYS A 7 1.75 -7.10 -11.99
C LYS A 7 0.55 -6.19 -12.28
N GLU A 8 -0.45 -6.70 -12.96
CA GLU A 8 -1.63 -5.91 -13.28
C GLU A 8 -2.38 -5.46 -12.04
N LYS A 9 -2.44 -6.33 -11.03
CA LYS A 9 -3.10 -6.00 -9.77
C LYS A 9 -2.36 -4.91 -9.03
N PHE A 10 -1.03 -4.99 -9.00
CA PHE A 10 -0.21 -3.95 -8.38
C PHE A 10 -0.30 -2.63 -9.15
N ASP A 11 -0.40 -2.69 -10.48
CA ASP A 11 -0.60 -1.49 -11.29
C ASP A 11 -1.93 -0.82 -10.95
N LEU A 12 -2.98 -1.60 -10.74
CA LEU A 12 -4.28 -1.07 -10.33
C LEU A 12 -4.20 -0.42 -8.95
N ILE A 13 -3.48 -1.05 -8.04
CA ILE A 13 -3.28 -0.51 -6.70
C ILE A 13 -2.54 0.82 -6.77
N SER A 14 -1.48 0.86 -7.57
CA SER A 14 -0.71 2.07 -7.77
C SER A 14 -1.58 3.20 -8.32
N SER A 15 -2.40 2.90 -9.33
CA SER A 15 -3.31 3.87 -9.91
C SER A 15 -4.33 4.38 -8.91
N ALA A 16 -4.92 3.47 -8.12
CA ALA A 16 -5.89 3.85 -7.11
C ALA A 16 -5.29 4.80 -6.08
N CYS A 17 -4.04 4.54 -5.71
CA CYS A 17 -3.35 5.37 -4.74
C CYS A 17 -2.92 6.72 -5.31
N SER A 18 -2.38 6.71 -6.53
CA SER A 18 -1.76 7.92 -7.08
C SER A 18 -2.75 8.88 -7.70
N VAL A 19 -3.86 8.37 -8.23
CA VAL A 19 -4.80 9.21 -8.98
C VAL A 19 -5.94 9.71 -8.12
N GLN A 20 -6.57 8.84 -7.36
CA GLN A 20 -7.82 9.18 -6.68
C GLN A 20 -7.87 8.93 -5.19
N ASP A 21 -6.87 8.29 -4.62
CA ASP A 21 -6.91 7.86 -3.22
C ASP A 21 -8.25 7.16 -2.92
N SER A 22 -8.64 6.25 -3.80
CA SER A 22 -9.93 5.59 -3.69
C SER A 22 -9.80 4.09 -3.49
N PRO A 23 -10.27 3.56 -2.36
CA PRO A 23 -10.24 2.12 -2.14
C PRO A 23 -11.26 1.36 -2.98
N GLU A 24 -12.25 2.04 -3.54
CA GLU A 24 -13.30 1.39 -4.33
C GLU A 24 -12.75 0.58 -5.50
N THR A 25 -11.73 1.11 -6.16
CA THR A 25 -11.13 0.48 -7.31
C THR A 25 -10.50 -0.87 -6.98
N ILE A 26 -10.00 -1.02 -5.77
CA ILE A 26 -9.25 -2.20 -5.38
C ILE A 26 -9.94 -3.09 -4.36
N LYS A 27 -11.13 -2.72 -3.90
CA LYS A 27 -11.78 -3.48 -2.82
C LYS A 27 -12.06 -4.93 -3.18
N ASN A 28 -12.21 -5.25 -4.44
CA ASN A 28 -12.49 -6.61 -4.89
C ASN A 28 -11.26 -7.36 -5.41
N LEU A 29 -10.08 -6.75 -5.35
CA LEU A 29 -8.86 -7.41 -5.80
C LEU A 29 -8.40 -8.51 -4.88
N PHE A 30 -8.62 -8.33 -3.60
CA PHE A 30 -8.06 -9.22 -2.57
C PHE A 30 -8.95 -10.44 -2.35
N GLY A 31 -8.31 -11.61 -2.26
CA GLY A 31 -9.02 -12.87 -2.09
C GLY A 31 -8.04 -14.02 -2.09
N LYS A 32 -8.50 -15.19 -2.52
CA LYS A 32 -7.67 -16.41 -2.52
C LYS A 32 -6.41 -16.28 -3.36
N ASP A 33 -6.53 -15.66 -4.53
CA ASP A 33 -5.41 -15.60 -5.48
C ASP A 33 -4.51 -14.40 -5.29
N PHE A 34 -4.95 -13.45 -4.47
CA PHE A 34 -4.18 -12.24 -4.22
C PHE A 34 -4.45 -11.77 -2.80
N GLY A 35 -3.58 -12.17 -1.89
CA GLY A 35 -3.73 -11.83 -0.48
C GLY A 35 -3.44 -10.36 -0.19
N ILE A 36 -3.94 -9.89 0.95
CA ILE A 36 -3.77 -8.48 1.35
C ILE A 36 -2.29 -8.11 1.54
N ASP A 37 -1.46 -9.08 1.89
CA ASP A 37 -0.02 -8.86 2.14
C ASP A 37 0.87 -9.35 1.02
N GLU A 38 0.29 -9.59 -0.14
CA GLU A 38 1.07 -10.01 -1.31
C GLU A 38 2.14 -8.98 -1.63
N GLN A 39 3.35 -9.44 -1.97
CA GLN A 39 4.48 -8.57 -2.27
C GLN A 39 4.82 -8.62 -3.75
N ASP A 40 5.15 -7.46 -4.33
CA ASP A 40 5.55 -7.39 -5.73
C ASP A 40 7.04 -7.74 -5.88
N GLU A 41 7.60 -7.49 -7.05
CA GLU A 41 9.01 -7.77 -7.35
C GLU A 41 9.96 -7.04 -6.42
N ASN A 42 9.57 -5.90 -5.91
CA ASN A 42 10.38 -5.08 -5.01
C ASN A 42 10.09 -5.36 -3.55
N GLY A 43 9.27 -6.36 -3.27
CA GLY A 43 8.88 -6.71 -1.92
C GLY A 43 7.83 -5.78 -1.33
N ARG A 44 7.19 -4.96 -2.15
CA ARG A 44 6.19 -4.00 -1.68
C ARG A 44 4.80 -4.58 -1.66
N THR A 45 4.08 -4.30 -0.58
CA THR A 45 2.68 -4.67 -0.43
C THR A 45 1.79 -3.51 -0.87
N ALA A 46 0.49 -3.78 -0.97
CA ALA A 46 -0.47 -2.72 -1.27
C ALA A 46 -0.40 -1.59 -0.24
N LEU A 47 -0.22 -1.96 1.03
CA LEU A 47 -0.11 -0.97 2.11
C LEU A 47 1.08 -0.02 1.87
N MET A 48 2.21 -0.57 1.43
CA MET A 48 3.38 0.23 1.09
C MET A 48 3.12 1.17 -0.07
N PHE A 49 2.35 0.73 -1.06
CA PHE A 49 1.98 1.59 -2.18
C PHE A 49 1.18 2.81 -1.70
N SER A 50 0.26 2.59 -0.75
CA SER A 50 -0.51 3.70 -0.19
C SER A 50 0.40 4.70 0.53
N ALA A 51 1.45 4.19 1.17
CA ALA A 51 2.42 5.05 1.86
C ALA A 51 3.23 5.89 0.87
N VAL A 52 3.73 5.26 -0.19
CA VAL A 52 4.56 5.94 -1.19
C VAL A 52 3.78 7.02 -1.92
N TRP A 53 2.54 6.73 -2.30
CA TRP A 53 1.73 7.66 -3.07
C TRP A 53 0.95 8.66 -2.22
N GLY A 54 0.94 8.48 -0.91
CA GLY A 54 0.25 9.40 -0.03
C GLY A 54 -1.26 9.25 -0.04
N SER A 55 -1.74 8.02 0.13
CA SER A 55 -3.15 7.68 0.03
C SER A 55 -3.72 7.22 1.37
N PRO A 56 -4.09 8.14 2.27
CA PRO A 56 -4.59 7.75 3.59
C PRO A 56 -5.90 6.94 3.53
N SER A 57 -6.77 7.22 2.57
CA SER A 57 -8.03 6.47 2.47
C SER A 57 -7.80 5.02 2.08
N VAL A 58 -6.90 4.79 1.12
CA VAL A 58 -6.53 3.44 0.72
C VAL A 58 -5.81 2.74 1.87
N MET A 59 -4.92 3.43 2.56
CA MET A 59 -4.20 2.87 3.69
C MET A 59 -5.19 2.42 4.78
N LYS A 60 -6.15 3.25 5.12
CA LYS A 60 -7.15 2.92 6.13
C LYS A 60 -7.92 1.66 5.73
N PHE A 61 -8.35 1.60 4.48
CA PHE A 61 -9.06 0.44 3.95
C PHE A 61 -8.23 -0.84 4.11
N LEU A 62 -6.95 -0.78 3.71
CA LEU A 62 -6.08 -1.95 3.78
C LEU A 62 -5.84 -2.40 5.23
N LEU A 63 -5.64 -1.46 6.14
CA LEU A 63 -5.45 -1.79 7.55
C LEU A 63 -6.69 -2.42 8.14
N GLU A 64 -7.87 -1.96 7.74
CA GLU A 64 -9.13 -2.55 8.18
C GLU A 64 -9.31 -3.97 7.67
N LYS A 65 -8.67 -4.29 6.54
CA LYS A 65 -8.66 -5.64 5.99
C LYS A 65 -7.57 -6.53 6.57
N GLY A 66 -6.82 -6.03 7.51
CA GLY A 66 -5.81 -6.81 8.20
C GLY A 66 -4.41 -6.77 7.59
N ALA A 67 -4.11 -5.75 6.78
CA ALA A 67 -2.78 -5.63 6.18
C ALA A 67 -1.70 -5.56 7.27
N ASP A 68 -0.61 -6.27 7.02
CA ASP A 68 0.51 -6.35 7.96
C ASP A 68 1.45 -5.17 7.78
N LYS A 69 1.43 -4.25 8.73
CA LYS A 69 2.25 -3.04 8.68
C LYS A 69 3.70 -3.27 9.08
N THR A 70 4.04 -4.49 9.51
CA THR A 70 5.41 -4.80 9.94
C THR A 70 6.30 -5.34 8.84
N LEU A 71 5.72 -5.69 7.70
CA LEU A 71 6.49 -6.21 6.58
C LEU A 71 7.42 -5.14 6.01
N LYS A 72 8.53 -5.59 5.44
CA LYS A 72 9.52 -4.71 4.83
C LYS A 72 9.70 -5.04 3.35
N ASP A 73 10.03 -4.03 2.57
CA ASP A 73 10.32 -4.24 1.15
C ASP A 73 11.74 -4.77 0.98
N ASN A 74 12.17 -4.95 -0.27
CA ASN A 74 13.50 -5.48 -0.55
C ASN A 74 14.64 -4.54 -0.12
N SER A 75 14.32 -3.29 0.13
CA SER A 75 15.29 -2.31 0.66
C SER A 75 15.32 -2.29 2.18
N GLY A 76 14.50 -3.09 2.83
CA GLY A 76 14.43 -3.16 4.27
C GLY A 76 13.57 -2.08 4.92
N LEU A 77 12.73 -1.40 4.13
CA LEU A 77 11.88 -0.33 4.63
C LEU A 77 10.47 -0.82 4.96
N SER A 78 9.99 -0.47 6.13
CA SER A 78 8.62 -0.75 6.53
C SER A 78 7.68 0.31 5.98
N THR A 79 6.37 0.09 6.12
CA THR A 79 5.39 1.04 5.62
C THR A 79 5.57 2.43 6.24
N SER A 80 5.80 2.51 7.55
CA SER A 80 5.98 3.81 8.21
C SER A 80 7.24 4.51 7.74
N GLU A 81 8.30 3.76 7.48
CA GLU A 81 9.53 4.35 6.94
C GLU A 81 9.32 4.89 5.53
N LEU A 82 8.51 4.20 4.74
CA LEU A 82 8.16 4.66 3.40
C LEU A 82 7.33 5.95 3.44
N VAL A 83 6.43 6.07 4.41
CA VAL A 83 5.68 7.32 4.59
C VAL A 83 6.64 8.48 4.84
N LYS A 84 7.58 8.27 5.74
CA LYS A 84 8.52 9.33 6.13
C LYS A 84 9.45 9.74 5.00
N SER A 85 9.87 8.79 4.17
CA SER A 85 10.86 9.04 3.12
C SER A 85 10.26 9.45 1.79
N SER A 86 8.97 9.23 1.57
CA SER A 86 8.34 9.53 0.30
C SER A 86 8.20 11.04 0.07
N GLY A 87 8.43 11.46 -1.16
CA GLY A 87 8.28 12.86 -1.52
C GLY A 87 6.90 13.23 -2.06
N PHE A 88 6.04 12.26 -2.29
CA PHE A 88 4.71 12.53 -2.85
C PHE A 88 3.67 12.97 -1.83
N PRO A 89 3.61 12.38 -0.63
CA PRO A 89 2.57 12.77 0.31
C PRO A 89 2.77 14.17 0.85
N ARG A 90 1.69 14.88 1.08
CA ARG A 90 1.71 16.14 1.78
C ARG A 90 1.96 15.88 3.26
N ASP A 91 2.45 16.90 3.97
CA ASP A 91 2.71 16.75 5.40
C ASP A 91 1.46 16.31 6.18
N GLU A 92 0.30 16.85 5.82
CA GLU A 92 -0.96 16.47 6.46
C GLU A 92 -1.27 14.99 6.25
N ASP A 93 -1.06 14.52 5.02
CA ASP A 93 -1.32 13.12 4.69
C ASP A 93 -0.33 12.20 5.40
N LYS A 94 0.94 12.62 5.49
CA LYS A 94 1.94 11.86 6.23
C LYS A 94 1.54 11.69 7.69
N LYS A 95 1.06 12.75 8.30
CA LYS A 95 0.60 12.70 9.70
C LYS A 95 -0.56 11.74 9.87
N LYS A 96 -1.53 11.80 8.96
CA LYS A 96 -2.69 10.90 8.99
C LYS A 96 -2.26 9.45 8.85
N MET A 97 -1.38 9.18 7.90
CA MET A 97 -0.91 7.82 7.65
C MET A 97 -0.11 7.28 8.81
N LEU A 98 0.78 8.08 9.40
CA LEU A 98 1.55 7.64 10.55
C LEU A 98 0.65 7.36 11.75
N LYS A 99 -0.41 8.13 11.92
CA LYS A 99 -1.40 7.91 12.96
C LYS A 99 -2.11 6.57 12.76
N LEU A 100 -2.51 6.29 11.53
CA LEU A 100 -3.15 5.02 11.20
C LEU A 100 -2.25 3.83 11.50
N LEU A 101 -0.97 3.96 11.22
CA LEU A 101 -0.01 2.89 11.42
C LEU A 101 0.34 2.64 12.88
N LYS A 102 0.06 3.59 13.76
CA LYS A 102 0.32 3.43 15.21
C LYS A 102 -0.70 2.56 15.92
N LYS A 103 -1.86 2.37 15.36
CA LYS A 103 -2.94 1.61 16.02
C LYS A 103 -2.72 0.11 16.04
#